data_0afc8f81eec00af916be097719db59a6
#
_entry.id   0afc8f81eec00af916be097719db59a6
#
_cell.length_a   1.000
_cell.length_b   1.000
_cell.length_c   1.000
_cell.angle_alpha   90.00
_cell.angle_beta   90.00
_cell.angle_gamma   90.00
#
_symmetry.space_group_name_H-M   'P 1'
#
loop_
_entity.id
_entity.type
_entity.pdbx_description
1 polymer ?
#
loop_
_entity_poly.entity_id
_entity_poly.type
_entity_poly.pdbx_seq_one_letter_code
_entity_poly.pdbx_strand_id
1 'polypeptide(L)'
;MYCARGDMENRIKECQLDLYADRTSAATMRANQLRLWFASMAYVLLCALRRIGLEQTHFANATCGSIRLKLLKIGALVQFSVRRIKVGMASACPAADIWGQVARRLAAAASARGSPA
;
A
#
# COMPACT_ATOMS: atom_id res chain seq x y z
N MET A 1 -25.44 -7.78 -11.93
CA MET A 1 -24.56 -8.91 -11.53
C MET A 1 -23.27 -9.04 -12.36
N TYR A 2 -23.26 -8.65 -13.63
CA TYR A 2 -22.05 -8.75 -14.48
C TYR A 2 -20.90 -7.80 -14.06
N CYS A 3 -21.18 -6.60 -13.59
CA CYS A 3 -20.15 -5.62 -13.18
C CYS A 3 -19.28 -6.08 -12.01
N ALA A 4 -19.86 -6.77 -11.02
CA ALA A 4 -19.12 -7.26 -9.86
C ALA A 4 -18.09 -8.35 -10.20
N ARG A 5 -18.34 -9.14 -11.23
CA ARG A 5 -17.42 -10.19 -11.70
C ARG A 5 -16.20 -9.58 -12.41
N GLY A 6 -16.43 -8.58 -13.26
CA GLY A 6 -15.34 -7.84 -13.91
C GLY A 6 -14.43 -7.12 -12.93
N ASP A 7 -14.98 -6.53 -11.89
CA ASP A 7 -14.20 -5.90 -10.82
C ASP A 7 -13.34 -6.90 -10.05
N MET A 8 -13.86 -8.07 -9.75
CA MET A 8 -13.10 -9.13 -9.09
C MET A 8 -11.93 -9.62 -9.94
N GLU A 9 -12.16 -9.86 -11.23
CA GLU A 9 -11.10 -10.28 -12.15
C GLU A 9 -10.00 -9.22 -12.26
N ASN A 10 -10.35 -7.95 -12.34
CA ASN A 10 -9.39 -6.85 -12.37
C ASN A 10 -8.57 -6.77 -11.08
N ARG A 11 -9.18 -6.98 -9.93
CA ARG A 11 -8.47 -7.00 -8.64
C ARG A 11 -7.52 -8.18 -8.50
N ILE A 12 -7.93 -9.36 -8.98
CA ILE A 12 -7.07 -10.54 -9.01
C ILE A 12 -5.87 -10.29 -9.93
N LYS A 13 -6.09 -9.76 -11.12
CA LYS A 13 -5.02 -9.37 -12.05
C LYS A 13 -4.07 -8.34 -11.43
N GLU A 14 -4.59 -7.32 -10.79
CA GLU A 14 -3.79 -6.30 -10.10
C GLU A 14 -2.92 -6.94 -9.01
N CYS A 15 -3.46 -7.84 -8.21
CA CYS A 15 -2.71 -8.56 -7.18
C CYS A 15 -1.62 -9.46 -7.78
N GLN A 16 -1.90 -10.15 -8.85
CA GLN A 16 -0.95 -11.02 -9.53
C GLN A 16 0.17 -10.26 -10.24
N LEU A 17 -0.17 -9.25 -11.02
CA LEU A 17 0.79 -8.52 -11.86
C LEU A 17 1.59 -7.48 -11.05
N ASP A 18 0.94 -6.77 -10.17
CA ASP A 18 1.55 -5.66 -9.45
C ASP A 18 2.23 -6.09 -8.14
N LEU A 19 1.72 -7.11 -7.47
CA LEU A 19 2.24 -7.62 -6.21
C LEU A 19 2.87 -9.01 -6.32
N TYR A 20 2.98 -9.55 -7.53
CA TYR A 20 3.63 -10.83 -7.80
C TYR A 20 3.03 -12.02 -7.03
N ALA A 21 1.72 -12.03 -6.81
CA ALA A 21 1.04 -13.10 -6.10
C ALA A 21 1.09 -14.45 -6.84
N ASP A 22 1.35 -14.43 -8.15
CA ASP A 22 1.54 -15.59 -9.00
C ASP A 22 2.94 -16.23 -8.89
N ARG A 23 3.91 -15.54 -8.28
CA ARG A 23 5.28 -16.06 -8.13
C ARG A 23 5.40 -17.08 -7.01
N THR A 24 5.10 -18.32 -7.33
CA THR A 24 5.24 -19.48 -6.46
C THR A 24 6.49 -20.31 -6.79
N SER A 25 7.66 -19.66 -6.78
CA SER A 25 8.93 -20.24 -7.18
C SER A 25 9.76 -20.85 -6.03
N ALA A 26 9.20 -20.94 -4.84
CA ALA A 26 9.88 -21.56 -3.71
C ALA A 26 9.77 -23.10 -3.76
N ALA A 27 10.79 -23.79 -3.26
CA ALA A 27 10.86 -25.24 -3.26
C ALA A 27 9.81 -25.91 -2.37
N THR A 28 9.27 -25.22 -1.39
CA THR A 28 8.29 -25.78 -0.46
C THR A 28 6.91 -25.11 -0.59
N MET A 29 5.86 -25.91 -0.39
CA MET A 29 4.49 -25.42 -0.42
C MET A 29 4.23 -24.35 0.66
N ARG A 30 4.80 -24.52 1.85
CA ARG A 30 4.68 -23.56 2.94
C ARG A 30 5.27 -22.19 2.60
N ALA A 31 6.42 -22.16 1.94
CA ALA A 31 7.04 -20.91 1.51
C ALA A 31 6.20 -20.19 0.44
N ASN A 32 5.62 -20.94 -0.50
CA ASN A 32 4.72 -20.37 -1.51
C ASN A 32 3.44 -19.83 -0.88
N GLN A 33 2.86 -20.55 0.06
CA GLN A 33 1.69 -20.12 0.82
C GLN A 33 1.99 -18.83 1.60
N LEU A 34 3.12 -18.73 2.26
CA LEU A 34 3.55 -17.52 2.97
C LEU A 34 3.70 -16.32 2.03
N ARG A 35 4.27 -16.51 0.84
CA ARG A 35 4.36 -15.46 -0.18
C ARG A 35 3.00 -14.96 -0.62
N LEU A 36 2.05 -15.86 -0.83
CA LEU A 36 0.68 -15.51 -1.20
C LEU A 36 0.00 -14.70 -0.08
N TRP A 37 0.21 -15.08 1.17
CA TRP A 37 -0.27 -14.32 2.34
C TRP A 37 0.30 -12.91 2.37
N PHE A 38 1.60 -12.73 2.18
CA PHE A 38 2.22 -11.42 2.14
C PHE A 38 1.70 -10.56 0.98
N ALA A 39 1.53 -11.13 -0.21
CA ALA A 39 0.96 -10.42 -1.35
C ALA A 39 -0.48 -9.97 -1.06
N SER A 40 -1.29 -10.83 -0.45
CA SER A 40 -2.66 -10.51 -0.06
C SER A 40 -2.73 -9.40 1.00
N MET A 41 -1.86 -9.46 2.02
CA MET A 41 -1.75 -8.40 3.03
C MET A 41 -1.30 -7.07 2.41
N ALA A 42 -0.30 -7.10 1.54
CA ALA A 42 0.16 -5.92 0.83
C ALA A 42 -0.96 -5.29 -0.02
N TYR A 43 -1.77 -6.12 -0.68
CA TYR A 43 -2.91 -5.65 -1.45
C TYR A 43 -3.95 -4.94 -0.57
N VAL A 44 -4.29 -5.53 0.58
CA VAL A 44 -5.22 -4.92 1.55
C VAL A 44 -4.69 -3.58 2.06
N LEU A 45 -3.40 -3.51 2.39
CA LEU A 45 -2.76 -2.27 2.84
C LEU A 45 -2.75 -1.20 1.75
N LEU A 46 -2.47 -1.54 0.50
CA LEU A 46 -2.52 -0.61 -0.63
C LEU A 46 -3.95 -0.13 -0.91
N CYS A 47 -4.93 -1.01 -0.79
CA CYS A 47 -6.35 -0.62 -0.89
C CYS A 47 -6.76 0.34 0.23
N ALA A 48 -6.32 0.09 1.46
CA ALA A 48 -6.57 0.98 2.59
C ALA A 48 -5.87 2.35 2.40
N LEU A 49 -4.61 2.35 1.96
CA LEU A 49 -3.88 3.56 1.63
C LEU A 49 -4.61 4.38 0.57
N ARG A 50 -5.10 3.74 -0.48
CA ARG A 50 -5.86 4.38 -1.56
C ARG A 50 -7.16 5.01 -1.06
N ARG A 51 -7.93 4.28 -0.25
CA ARG A 51 -9.22 4.74 0.28
C ARG A 51 -9.12 5.85 1.32
N ILE A 52 -8.11 5.80 2.19
CA ILE A 52 -7.98 6.70 3.33
C ILE A 52 -7.00 7.82 3.03
N GLY A 53 -5.80 7.47 2.57
CA GLY A 53 -4.73 8.43 2.39
C GLY A 53 -4.79 9.19 1.07
N LEU A 54 -5.14 8.52 -0.01
CA LEU A 54 -5.04 9.03 -1.39
C LEU A 54 -6.38 9.51 -1.97
N GLU A 55 -7.46 9.52 -1.21
CA GLU A 55 -8.83 9.74 -1.67
C GLU A 55 -9.01 11.00 -2.53
N GLN A 56 -8.35 12.10 -2.19
CA GLN A 56 -8.48 13.37 -2.94
C GLN A 56 -7.22 13.72 -3.73
N THR A 57 -6.42 12.74 -4.09
CA THR A 57 -5.22 12.93 -4.89
C THR A 57 -5.40 12.28 -6.26
N HIS A 58 -4.52 12.60 -7.19
CA HIS A 58 -4.49 11.96 -8.51
C HIS A 58 -4.18 10.44 -8.44
N PHE A 59 -3.77 9.94 -7.28
CA PHE A 59 -3.58 8.51 -7.03
C PHE A 59 -4.81 7.78 -6.50
N ALA A 60 -5.94 8.46 -6.32
CA ALA A 60 -7.16 7.86 -5.77
C ALA A 60 -7.64 6.64 -6.58
N ASN A 61 -7.51 6.70 -7.91
CA ASN A 61 -7.86 5.62 -8.83
C ASN A 61 -6.63 4.91 -9.44
N ALA A 62 -5.44 5.14 -8.89
CA ALA A 62 -4.23 4.51 -9.39
C ALA A 62 -4.19 3.02 -9.07
N THR A 63 -3.58 2.22 -9.97
CA THR A 63 -3.31 0.81 -9.72
C THR A 63 -2.27 0.61 -8.63
N CYS A 64 -2.24 -0.57 -8.01
CA CYS A 64 -1.21 -0.94 -7.03
C CYS A 64 0.20 -0.79 -7.60
N GLY A 65 0.40 -1.13 -8.88
CA GLY A 65 1.68 -0.95 -9.58
C GLY A 65 2.09 0.51 -9.68
N SER A 66 1.17 1.39 -10.02
CA SER A 66 1.43 2.83 -10.09
C SER A 66 1.78 3.43 -8.73
N ILE A 67 1.05 3.06 -7.68
CA ILE A 67 1.33 3.48 -6.30
C ILE A 67 2.71 2.96 -5.87
N ARG A 68 3.00 1.70 -6.12
CA ARG A 68 4.29 1.09 -5.80
C ARG A 68 5.46 1.82 -6.47
N LEU A 69 5.36 2.08 -7.76
CA LEU A 69 6.46 2.66 -8.53
C LEU A 69 6.64 4.16 -8.30
N LYS A 70 5.55 4.90 -8.16
CA LYS A 70 5.59 6.36 -8.08
C LYS A 70 5.59 6.91 -6.67
N LEU A 71 4.98 6.18 -5.73
CA LEU A 71 4.81 6.64 -4.36
C LEU A 71 5.68 5.89 -3.36
N LEU A 72 5.81 4.56 -3.49
CA LEU A 72 6.53 3.74 -2.52
C LEU A 72 7.99 3.49 -2.90
N LYS A 73 8.33 3.46 -4.19
CA LYS A 73 9.70 3.25 -4.66
C LYS A 73 10.52 4.54 -4.60
N ILE A 74 10.68 5.07 -3.40
CA ILE A 74 11.45 6.29 -3.11
C ILE A 74 12.54 5.94 -2.13
N GLY A 75 13.75 6.40 -2.40
CA GLY A 75 14.86 6.25 -1.45
C GLY A 75 14.61 7.05 -0.18
N ALA A 76 14.84 6.44 0.97
CA ALA A 76 14.67 7.08 2.26
C ALA A 76 15.78 6.67 3.23
N LEU A 77 16.19 7.61 4.08
CA LEU A 77 17.08 7.34 5.21
C LEU A 77 16.23 6.95 6.41
N VAL A 78 16.43 5.74 6.90
CA VAL A 78 15.72 5.23 8.07
C VAL A 78 16.64 5.29 9.28
N GLN A 79 16.23 6.03 10.29
CA GLN A 79 16.94 6.14 11.56
C GLN A 79 16.12 5.47 12.65
N PHE A 80 16.72 4.50 13.32
CA PHE A 80 16.13 3.80 14.44
C PHE A 80 16.58 4.42 15.76
N SER A 81 15.64 4.70 16.62
CA SER A 81 15.84 5.10 18.01
C SER A 81 15.02 4.17 18.91
N VAL A 82 15.33 4.12 20.20
CA VAL A 82 14.64 3.24 21.18
C VAL A 82 13.10 3.38 21.16
N ARG A 83 12.61 4.55 20.82
CA ARG A 83 11.15 4.84 20.84
C ARG A 83 10.57 5.33 19.50
N ARG A 84 11.41 5.58 18.50
CA ARG A 84 10.95 6.18 17.24
C ARG A 84 11.72 5.65 16.05
N ILE A 85 11.01 5.43 14.98
CA ILE A 85 11.59 5.22 13.65
C ILE A 85 11.35 6.51 12.86
N LYS A 86 12.43 7.16 12.43
CA LYS A 86 12.37 8.34 11.57
C LYS A 86 12.68 7.92 10.14
N VAL A 87 11.79 8.26 9.23
CA VAL A 87 11.97 8.03 7.80
C VAL A 87 12.15 9.38 7.12
N GLY A 88 13.39 9.69 6.75
CA GLY A 88 13.74 10.91 6.03
C GLY A 88 13.73 10.66 4.53
N MET A 89 12.79 11.22 3.80
CA MET A 89 12.78 11.19 2.34
C MET A 89 13.62 12.34 1.77
N ALA A 90 14.13 12.17 0.54
CA ALA A 90 14.87 13.22 -0.13
C ALA A 90 14.02 14.50 -0.27
N SER A 91 14.64 15.66 -0.05
CA SER A 91 13.98 16.96 -0.17
C SER A 91 13.40 17.24 -1.56
N ALA A 92 13.99 16.63 -2.58
CA ALA A 92 13.54 16.71 -3.98
C ALA A 92 12.47 15.64 -4.34
N CYS A 93 11.86 15.00 -3.35
CA CYS A 93 10.82 14.00 -3.59
C CYS A 93 9.58 14.66 -4.21
N PRO A 94 9.19 14.31 -5.45
CA PRO A 94 8.04 14.93 -6.12
C PRO A 94 6.70 14.62 -5.46
N ALA A 95 6.66 13.61 -4.59
CA ALA A 95 5.46 13.18 -3.87
C ALA A 95 5.44 13.63 -2.39
N ALA A 96 6.31 14.56 -1.97
CA ALA A 96 6.42 15.01 -0.58
C ALA A 96 5.09 15.55 -0.03
N ASP A 97 4.39 16.35 -0.81
CA ASP A 97 3.09 16.93 -0.42
C ASP A 97 2.02 15.86 -0.26
N ILE A 98 2.01 14.87 -1.15
CA ILE A 98 1.09 13.73 -1.09
C ILE A 98 1.35 12.91 0.17
N TRP A 99 2.59 12.64 0.50
CA TRP A 99 2.96 11.94 1.72
C TRP A 99 2.54 12.70 2.98
N GLY A 100 2.70 14.03 2.98
CA GLY A 100 2.22 14.88 4.07
C GLY A 100 0.70 14.80 4.26
N GLN A 101 -0.06 14.78 3.17
CA GLN A 101 -1.51 14.61 3.20
C GLN A 101 -1.91 13.20 3.68
N VAL A 102 -1.26 12.17 3.16
CA VAL A 102 -1.50 10.78 3.56
C VAL A 102 -1.26 10.58 5.04
N ALA A 103 -0.14 11.08 5.57
CA ALA A 103 0.19 10.96 6.99
C ALA A 103 -0.89 11.61 7.88
N ARG A 104 -1.34 12.81 7.53
CA ARG A 104 -2.41 13.50 8.27
C ARG A 104 -3.73 12.74 8.24
N ARG A 105 -4.13 12.21 7.09
CA ARG A 105 -5.38 11.46 6.94
C ARG A 105 -5.36 10.13 7.67
N LEU A 106 -4.24 9.42 7.61
CA LEU A 106 -4.08 8.17 8.36
C LEU A 106 -4.09 8.41 9.87
N ALA A 107 -3.43 9.47 10.33
CA ALA A 107 -3.47 9.86 11.75
C ALA A 107 -4.89 10.22 12.21
N ALA A 108 -5.64 11.00 11.42
CA ALA A 108 -7.03 11.35 11.70
C ALA A 108 -7.93 10.11 11.74
N ALA A 109 -7.77 9.18 10.78
CA ALA A 109 -8.53 7.93 10.74
C ALA A 109 -8.22 7.02 11.93
N ALA A 110 -6.97 6.99 12.39
CA ALA A 110 -6.56 6.25 13.58
C ALA A 110 -7.18 6.86 14.85
N SER A 111 -7.17 8.17 14.98
CA SER A 111 -7.76 8.89 16.13
C SER A 111 -9.27 8.69 16.21
N ALA A 112 -9.97 8.70 15.07
CA ALA A 112 -11.42 8.48 15.02
C ALA A 112 -11.83 7.06 15.48
N ARG A 113 -10.95 6.07 15.34
CA ARG A 113 -11.19 4.69 15.80
C ARG A 113 -10.76 4.44 17.24
N GLY A 114 -9.90 5.28 17.79
CA GLY A 114 -9.34 5.14 19.14
C GLY A 114 -10.13 5.85 20.23
N SER A 115 -11.26 6.48 19.91
CA SER A 115 -12.15 7.05 20.96
C SER A 115 -13.09 5.95 21.44
N PRO A 116 -12.85 5.35 22.61
CA PRO A 116 -13.84 4.49 23.24
C PRO A 116 -15.05 5.36 23.58
N ALA A 117 -16.20 4.91 23.13
CA ALA A 117 -17.47 5.51 23.55
C ALA A 117 -17.67 5.33 25.06
#